data_c05f5bd95b9ecf0140312092a2e1033a
#
_entry.id   c05f5bd95b9ecf0140312092a2e1033a
#
_cell.length_a   1.000
_cell.length_b   1.000
_cell.length_c   1.000
_cell.angle_alpha   90.00
_cell.angle_beta   90.00
_cell.angle_gamma   90.00
#
_symmetry.space_group_name_H-M   'P 1'
#
loop_
_entity.id
_entity.type
_entity.pdbx_description
1 polymer ?
#
loop_
_entity_poly.entity_id
_entity_poly.type
_entity_poly.pdbx_seq_one_letter_code
_entity_poly.pdbx_strand_id
1 'polypeptide(L)'
;MKKYVYTLLFAFSSLFMAEAQQLFDLKRCIETGLEQNYSIRIIRNEQQISDNNATPGNAGYLPTVDMSGGFSGNINNNRNSLQDGSIEKANGINSETGNVGLNVNWTVFDGFGIQAEYSRLKELQRMGELNTRMTIEDFVANLSSEYYNLIRQKIRLRNLRSTLDLSKERLRIVEERYYIGSMSRLDLQQAQVDFNSDSSKVLNQLEVVHTSRIRLNELMALNNVEEEIQIKDSLIYPNPFLDEVDLWKNTLEANASLLIAQKNQTLSELDYKKVKSRYY
;
A
#
# COMPACT_ATOMS: atom_id res chain seq x y z
N MET A 1 -57.41 6.61 -15.16
CA MET A 1 -56.67 6.70 -13.90
C MET A 1 -55.42 5.81 -13.87
N LYS A 2 -55.43 4.55 -14.29
CA LYS A 2 -54.19 3.67 -14.27
C LYS A 2 -53.02 4.20 -15.11
N LYS A 3 -53.24 4.85 -16.24
CA LYS A 3 -52.14 5.40 -17.09
C LYS A 3 -51.36 6.55 -16.42
N TYR A 4 -52.02 7.39 -15.64
CA TYR A 4 -51.36 8.50 -14.92
C TYR A 4 -50.58 8.05 -13.68
N VAL A 5 -50.93 6.90 -13.10
CA VAL A 5 -50.19 6.29 -12.01
C VAL A 5 -48.82 5.78 -12.47
N TYR A 6 -48.75 5.16 -13.66
CA TYR A 6 -47.48 4.67 -14.22
C TYR A 6 -46.56 5.81 -14.67
N THR A 7 -47.09 6.90 -15.22
CA THR A 7 -46.27 8.08 -15.55
C THR A 7 -45.78 8.80 -14.29
N LEU A 8 -46.56 8.84 -13.23
CA LEU A 8 -46.13 9.40 -11.94
C LEU A 8 -45.06 8.54 -11.25
N LEU A 9 -45.19 7.20 -11.33
CA LEU A 9 -44.21 6.26 -10.78
C LEU A 9 -42.87 6.30 -11.54
N PHE A 10 -42.93 6.47 -12.88
CA PHE A 10 -41.73 6.62 -13.70
C PHE A 10 -41.00 7.96 -13.47
N ALA A 11 -41.75 9.04 -13.29
CA ALA A 11 -41.20 10.35 -12.91
C ALA A 11 -40.57 10.37 -11.51
N PHE A 12 -41.11 9.55 -10.59
CA PHE A 12 -40.53 9.42 -9.23
C PHE A 12 -39.28 8.56 -9.21
N SER A 13 -39.13 7.58 -10.10
CA SER A 13 -37.91 6.77 -10.20
C SER A 13 -36.72 7.52 -10.80
N SER A 14 -36.93 8.55 -11.62
CA SER A 14 -35.88 9.37 -12.20
C SER A 14 -35.26 10.39 -11.23
N LEU A 15 -35.90 10.64 -10.08
CA LEU A 15 -35.40 11.55 -9.04
C LEU A 15 -34.32 10.93 -8.14
N PHE A 16 -34.11 9.61 -8.19
CA PHE A 16 -33.14 8.91 -7.35
C PHE A 16 -31.76 8.74 -7.98
N MET A 17 -31.50 9.22 -9.20
CA MET A 17 -30.19 9.17 -9.85
C MET A 17 -29.42 10.49 -9.78
N ALA A 18 -29.71 11.34 -8.82
CA ALA A 18 -28.76 12.39 -8.47
C ALA A 18 -27.64 11.75 -7.62
N GLU A 19 -26.64 11.15 -8.26
CA GLU A 19 -25.35 10.92 -7.59
C GLU A 19 -24.86 12.26 -7.08
N ALA A 20 -25.03 12.48 -5.79
CA ALA A 20 -24.45 13.63 -5.12
C ALA A 20 -22.93 13.51 -5.33
N GLN A 21 -22.35 14.32 -6.20
CA GLN A 21 -20.90 14.39 -6.42
C GLN A 21 -20.24 14.54 -5.05
N GLN A 22 -19.60 13.47 -4.59
CA GLN A 22 -19.01 13.44 -3.27
C GLN A 22 -17.86 14.43 -3.22
N LEU A 23 -18.03 15.43 -2.36
CA LEU A 23 -17.00 16.44 -2.13
C LEU A 23 -15.92 15.84 -1.22
N PHE A 24 -14.69 15.75 -1.72
CA PHE A 24 -13.56 15.23 -0.99
C PHE A 24 -12.80 16.36 -0.29
N ASP A 25 -12.74 16.34 1.03
CA ASP A 25 -11.77 17.08 1.83
C ASP A 25 -10.58 16.17 2.20
N LEU A 26 -9.52 16.75 2.74
CA LEU A 26 -8.31 16.00 3.11
C LEU A 26 -8.63 14.85 4.08
N LYS A 27 -9.48 15.11 5.07
CA LYS A 27 -9.86 14.12 6.08
C LYS A 27 -10.53 12.91 5.44
N ARG A 28 -11.49 13.14 4.57
CA ARG A 28 -12.20 12.08 3.85
C ARG A 28 -11.27 11.29 2.92
N CYS A 29 -10.34 11.97 2.23
CA CYS A 29 -9.34 11.28 1.42
C CYS A 29 -8.48 10.33 2.27
N ILE A 30 -8.04 10.79 3.45
CA ILE A 30 -7.26 9.97 4.38
C ILE A 30 -8.10 8.79 4.89
N GLU A 31 -9.33 9.00 5.32
CA GLU A 31 -10.22 7.93 5.81
C GLU A 31 -10.44 6.86 4.73
N THR A 32 -10.79 7.28 3.51
CA THR A 32 -10.98 6.37 2.37
C THR A 32 -9.70 5.57 2.08
N GLY A 33 -8.55 6.25 2.03
CA GLY A 33 -7.28 5.60 1.77
C GLY A 33 -6.87 4.61 2.87
N LEU A 34 -7.07 4.94 4.15
CA LEU A 34 -6.76 4.04 5.27
C LEU A 34 -7.64 2.77 5.28
N GLU A 35 -8.86 2.86 4.74
CA GLU A 35 -9.76 1.71 4.63
C GLU A 35 -9.47 0.84 3.41
N GLN A 36 -9.19 1.46 2.26
CA GLN A 36 -9.16 0.77 0.97
C GLN A 36 -7.75 0.46 0.47
N ASN A 37 -6.74 1.23 0.86
CA ASN A 37 -5.39 1.10 0.32
C ASN A 37 -4.77 -0.26 0.63
N TYR A 38 -4.26 -0.92 -0.42
CA TYR A 38 -3.70 -2.27 -0.33
C TYR A 38 -2.44 -2.33 0.53
N SER A 39 -1.58 -1.32 0.50
CA SER A 39 -0.36 -1.29 1.32
C SER A 39 -0.69 -1.28 2.82
N ILE A 40 -1.73 -0.53 3.21
CA ILE A 40 -2.23 -0.52 4.59
C ILE A 40 -2.83 -1.87 4.99
N ARG A 41 -3.55 -2.54 4.08
CA ARG A 41 -4.08 -3.89 4.32
C ARG A 41 -2.96 -4.92 4.47
N ILE A 42 -1.92 -4.82 3.65
CA ILE A 42 -0.75 -5.72 3.72
C ILE A 42 -0.05 -5.57 5.07
N ILE A 43 0.30 -4.34 5.47
CA ILE A 43 1.03 -4.13 6.74
C ILE A 43 0.21 -4.56 7.97
N ARG A 44 -1.12 -4.38 7.95
CA ARG A 44 -2.00 -4.90 9.02
C ARG A 44 -1.98 -6.42 9.09
N ASN A 45 -1.95 -7.11 7.95
CA ASN A 45 -1.83 -8.57 7.92
C ASN A 45 -0.45 -9.02 8.41
N GLU A 46 0.63 -8.32 8.09
CA GLU A 46 1.97 -8.60 8.60
C GLU A 46 2.05 -8.41 10.12
N GLN A 47 1.40 -7.38 10.65
CA GLN A 47 1.24 -7.21 12.09
C GLN A 47 0.51 -8.40 12.70
N GLN A 48 -0.61 -8.83 12.11
CA GLN A 48 -1.38 -9.98 12.60
C GLN A 48 -0.56 -11.28 12.55
N ILE A 49 0.29 -11.46 11.54
CA ILE A 49 1.24 -12.59 11.48
C ILE A 49 2.21 -12.53 12.67
N SER A 50 2.76 -11.35 12.98
CA SER A 50 3.64 -11.15 14.12
C SER A 50 2.94 -11.42 15.45
N ASP A 51 1.68 -10.99 15.58
CA ASP A 51 0.83 -11.26 16.76
C ASP A 51 0.60 -12.78 16.93
N ASN A 52 0.23 -13.47 15.85
CA ASN A 52 -0.01 -14.92 15.86
C ASN A 52 1.25 -15.73 16.15
N ASN A 53 2.43 -15.21 15.78
CA ASN A 53 3.71 -15.88 16.03
C ASN A 53 4.20 -15.70 17.48
N ALA A 54 3.74 -14.69 18.20
CA ALA A 54 4.20 -14.36 19.55
C ALA A 54 3.53 -15.25 20.62
N THR A 55 3.59 -16.57 20.43
CA THR A 55 2.98 -17.58 21.31
C THR A 55 4.02 -18.42 22.05
N PRO A 56 3.69 -18.98 23.24
CA PRO A 56 4.55 -19.91 23.93
C PRO A 56 4.88 -21.17 23.10
N GLY A 57 3.93 -21.63 22.27
CA GLY A 57 4.15 -22.77 21.37
C GLY A 57 5.28 -22.51 20.38
N ASN A 58 5.22 -21.39 19.68
CA ASN A 58 6.25 -20.99 18.70
C ASN A 58 7.62 -20.70 19.36
N ALA A 59 7.63 -20.30 20.62
CA ALA A 59 8.86 -20.16 21.39
C ALA A 59 9.51 -21.49 21.79
N GLY A 60 8.77 -22.61 21.73
CA GLY A 60 9.26 -23.93 22.10
C GLY A 60 8.90 -24.38 23.53
N TYR A 61 8.02 -23.67 24.24
CA TYR A 61 7.57 -24.08 25.57
C TYR A 61 6.69 -25.34 25.55
N LEU A 62 5.97 -25.60 24.43
CA LEU A 62 5.05 -26.69 24.29
C LEU A 62 5.66 -27.83 23.48
N PRO A 63 5.27 -29.11 23.75
CA PRO A 63 5.67 -30.22 22.92
C PRO A 63 5.10 -30.10 21.51
N THR A 64 5.88 -30.54 20.51
CA THR A 64 5.36 -30.79 19.16
C THR A 64 4.88 -32.22 19.05
N VAL A 65 3.74 -32.40 18.38
CA VAL A 65 3.15 -33.70 18.13
C VAL A 65 3.03 -33.88 16.61
N ASP A 66 3.81 -34.79 16.07
CA ASP A 66 3.86 -35.06 14.64
C ASP A 66 3.29 -36.45 14.36
N MET A 67 2.32 -36.55 13.45
CA MET A 67 1.80 -37.81 12.95
C MET A 67 2.40 -38.08 11.56
N SER A 68 3.01 -39.23 11.40
CA SER A 68 3.56 -39.70 10.13
C SER A 68 2.91 -41.01 9.70
N GLY A 69 2.68 -41.15 8.40
CA GLY A 69 2.19 -42.37 7.80
C GLY A 69 2.89 -42.64 6.49
N GLY A 70 3.26 -43.89 6.26
CA GLY A 70 3.87 -44.33 5.01
C GLY A 70 3.31 -45.66 4.57
N PHE A 71 3.15 -45.81 3.27
CA PHE A 71 2.83 -47.12 2.67
C PHE A 71 3.86 -47.33 1.53
N SER A 72 4.50 -48.50 1.55
CA SER A 72 5.46 -48.86 0.51
C SER A 72 5.19 -50.29 0.03
N GLY A 73 5.17 -50.46 -1.27
CA GLY A 73 5.11 -51.75 -1.94
C GLY A 73 6.40 -52.00 -2.71
N ASN A 74 6.95 -53.22 -2.54
CA ASN A 74 8.15 -53.64 -3.22
C ASN A 74 7.95 -54.98 -3.89
N ILE A 75 8.29 -55.12 -5.16
CA ILE A 75 8.26 -56.37 -5.90
C ILE A 75 9.71 -56.78 -6.21
N ASN A 76 10.13 -57.87 -5.58
CA ASN A 76 11.50 -58.35 -5.72
C ASN A 76 11.55 -59.66 -6.53
N ASN A 77 12.55 -59.73 -7.41
CA ASN A 77 12.93 -60.97 -8.11
C ASN A 77 14.32 -61.40 -7.59
N ASN A 78 14.36 -62.54 -6.88
CA ASN A 78 15.61 -63.07 -6.34
C ASN A 78 16.07 -64.31 -7.12
N ARG A 79 17.36 -64.35 -7.42
CA ARG A 79 18.02 -65.45 -8.02
C ARG A 79 19.24 -65.82 -7.19
N ASN A 80 19.16 -66.93 -6.45
CA ASN A 80 20.26 -67.45 -5.63
C ASN A 80 20.91 -68.61 -6.34
N SER A 81 22.22 -68.58 -6.48
CA SER A 81 23.00 -69.75 -6.93
C SER A 81 23.60 -70.40 -5.68
N LEU A 82 23.24 -71.66 -5.42
CA LEU A 82 23.77 -72.45 -4.33
C LEU A 82 25.12 -73.09 -4.70
N GLN A 83 25.89 -73.51 -3.70
CA GLN A 83 27.21 -74.14 -3.87
C GLN A 83 27.17 -75.46 -4.62
N ASP A 84 26.02 -76.16 -4.63
CA ASP A 84 25.78 -77.41 -5.37
C ASP A 84 25.49 -77.21 -6.87
N GLY A 85 25.53 -75.96 -7.36
CA GLY A 85 25.24 -75.59 -8.74
C GLY A 85 23.74 -75.42 -9.03
N SER A 86 22.87 -75.60 -8.10
CA SER A 86 21.43 -75.37 -8.26
C SER A 86 21.10 -73.90 -8.20
N ILE A 87 20.07 -73.44 -8.97
CA ILE A 87 19.62 -72.07 -9.04
C ILE A 87 18.19 -71.99 -8.51
N GLU A 88 18.02 -71.37 -7.35
CA GLU A 88 16.72 -71.00 -6.83
C GLU A 88 16.28 -69.65 -7.40
N LYS A 89 15.14 -69.61 -8.06
CA LYS A 89 14.50 -68.40 -8.56
C LYS A 89 13.21 -68.17 -7.83
N ALA A 90 13.11 -67.00 -7.16
CA ALA A 90 11.87 -66.49 -6.58
C ALA A 90 11.49 -65.20 -7.28
N ASN A 91 10.51 -65.24 -8.18
CA ASN A 91 10.06 -64.12 -8.97
C ASN A 91 8.72 -63.60 -8.39
N GLY A 92 8.58 -62.25 -8.41
CA GLY A 92 7.30 -61.61 -8.01
C GLY A 92 7.03 -61.63 -6.53
N ILE A 93 8.06 -61.66 -5.68
CA ILE A 93 7.86 -61.53 -4.24
C ILE A 93 7.34 -60.11 -3.96
N ASN A 94 6.06 -59.98 -3.69
CA ASN A 94 5.42 -58.73 -3.30
C ASN A 94 5.52 -58.59 -1.74
N SER A 95 6.08 -57.45 -1.35
CA SER A 95 6.15 -57.04 0.06
C SER A 95 5.51 -55.67 0.21
N GLU A 96 4.44 -55.63 1.00
CA GLU A 96 3.72 -54.40 1.32
C GLU A 96 3.97 -54.04 2.77
N THR A 97 4.39 -52.80 3.04
CA THR A 97 4.65 -52.33 4.38
C THR A 97 3.89 -51.02 4.62
N GLY A 98 3.02 -51.04 5.59
CA GLY A 98 2.34 -49.84 6.09
C GLY A 98 2.88 -49.50 7.48
N ASN A 99 3.23 -48.25 7.69
CA ASN A 99 3.63 -47.72 8.98
C ASN A 99 2.84 -46.46 9.33
N VAL A 100 2.43 -46.35 10.57
CA VAL A 100 1.84 -45.15 11.18
C VAL A 100 2.60 -44.88 12.46
N GLY A 101 3.08 -43.64 12.62
CA GLY A 101 3.83 -43.22 13.79
C GLY A 101 3.28 -41.92 14.37
N LEU A 102 3.33 -41.81 15.69
CA LEU A 102 3.07 -40.59 16.44
C LEU A 102 4.35 -40.26 17.21
N ASN A 103 4.93 -39.08 16.89
CA ASN A 103 6.14 -38.55 17.54
C ASN A 103 5.79 -37.37 18.40
N VAL A 104 6.22 -37.41 19.67
CA VAL A 104 6.09 -36.27 20.59
C VAL A 104 7.48 -35.80 20.96
N ASN A 105 7.81 -34.58 20.63
CA ASN A 105 9.09 -33.96 20.95
C ASN A 105 8.87 -32.79 21.90
N TRP A 106 9.55 -32.81 23.04
CA TRP A 106 9.47 -31.75 24.04
C TRP A 106 10.82 -31.43 24.60
N THR A 107 11.21 -30.17 24.46
CA THR A 107 12.45 -29.62 25.06
C THR A 107 12.10 -29.15 26.47
N VAL A 108 12.55 -29.86 27.49
CA VAL A 108 12.25 -29.52 28.89
C VAL A 108 13.17 -28.41 29.39
N PHE A 109 14.43 -28.40 28.93
CA PHE A 109 15.43 -27.38 29.27
C PHE A 109 16.43 -27.23 28.15
N ASP A 110 16.78 -25.95 27.82
CA ASP A 110 17.72 -25.57 26.75
C ASP A 110 18.66 -24.42 27.17
N GLY A 111 18.96 -24.32 28.47
CA GLY A 111 19.81 -23.24 28.95
C GLY A 111 19.18 -21.85 28.91
N PHE A 112 17.88 -21.74 29.06
CA PHE A 112 17.08 -20.51 28.97
C PHE A 112 16.91 -19.94 27.54
N GLY A 113 17.21 -20.69 26.49
CA GLY A 113 17.02 -20.27 25.10
C GLY A 113 15.58 -20.06 24.74
N ILE A 114 14.66 -20.94 25.22
CA ILE A 114 13.20 -20.82 25.02
C ILE A 114 12.67 -19.50 25.62
N GLN A 115 13.14 -19.08 26.79
CA GLN A 115 12.75 -17.82 27.42
C GLN A 115 13.22 -16.61 26.60
N ALA A 116 14.46 -16.69 26.09
CA ALA A 116 15.01 -15.64 25.22
C ALA A 116 14.22 -15.58 23.91
N GLU A 117 13.85 -16.72 23.32
CA GLU A 117 13.04 -16.77 22.10
C GLU A 117 11.62 -16.22 22.31
N TYR A 118 10.97 -16.55 23.42
CA TYR A 118 9.65 -15.98 23.72
C TYR A 118 9.71 -14.45 23.87
N SER A 119 10.74 -13.95 24.56
CA SER A 119 10.97 -12.51 24.71
C SER A 119 11.24 -11.87 23.35
N ARG A 120 11.99 -12.55 22.49
CA ARG A 120 12.27 -12.11 21.10
C ARG A 120 10.99 -12.03 20.26
N LEU A 121 10.12 -13.05 20.33
CA LEU A 121 8.84 -13.06 19.62
C LEU A 121 7.91 -11.92 20.10
N LYS A 122 7.92 -11.61 21.40
CA LYS A 122 7.20 -10.47 21.97
C LYS A 122 7.75 -9.12 21.48
N GLU A 123 9.07 -8.98 21.33
CA GLU A 123 9.65 -7.75 20.76
C GLU A 123 9.37 -7.65 19.25
N LEU A 124 9.35 -8.76 18.52
CA LEU A 124 8.92 -8.78 17.11
C LEU A 124 7.45 -8.38 16.93
N GLN A 125 6.57 -8.81 17.86
CA GLN A 125 5.19 -8.36 17.90
C GLN A 125 5.10 -6.83 18.02
N ARG A 126 5.80 -6.25 19.00
CA ARG A 126 5.85 -4.78 19.20
C ARG A 126 6.46 -4.06 18.01
N MET A 127 7.45 -4.65 17.36
CA MET A 127 8.03 -4.12 16.13
C MET A 127 7.04 -4.14 14.98
N GLY A 128 6.19 -5.18 14.86
CA GLY A 128 5.09 -5.23 13.90
C GLY A 128 4.09 -4.07 14.07
N GLU A 129 3.73 -3.75 15.32
CA GLU A 129 2.88 -2.60 15.65
C GLU A 129 3.53 -1.27 15.22
N LEU A 130 4.84 -1.09 15.51
CA LEU A 130 5.58 0.11 15.12
C LEU A 130 5.74 0.24 13.60
N ASN A 131 5.97 -0.86 12.88
CA ASN A 131 6.03 -0.86 11.42
C ASN A 131 4.68 -0.48 10.81
N THR A 132 3.58 -0.98 11.36
CA THR A 132 2.23 -0.60 10.94
C THR A 132 1.99 0.89 11.16
N ARG A 133 2.36 1.41 12.32
CA ARG A 133 2.27 2.83 12.64
C ARG A 133 3.11 3.68 11.67
N MET A 134 4.35 3.33 11.42
CA MET A 134 5.23 4.02 10.48
C MET A 134 4.63 4.07 9.08
N THR A 135 4.15 2.93 8.59
CA THR A 135 3.51 2.84 7.25
C THR A 135 2.25 3.71 7.16
N ILE A 136 1.45 3.78 8.23
CA ILE A 136 0.27 4.65 8.29
C ILE A 136 0.69 6.13 8.28
N GLU A 137 1.69 6.52 9.08
CA GLU A 137 2.22 7.89 9.13
C GLU A 137 2.76 8.33 7.76
N ASP A 138 3.56 7.49 7.10
CA ASP A 138 4.10 7.73 5.76
C ASP A 138 2.98 7.83 4.70
N PHE A 139 1.98 6.96 4.81
CA PHE A 139 0.83 6.99 3.91
C PHE A 139 0.05 8.30 4.04
N VAL A 140 -0.25 8.74 5.27
CA VAL A 140 -0.97 10.00 5.54
C VAL A 140 -0.17 11.20 5.02
N ALA A 141 1.15 11.20 5.22
CA ALA A 141 2.04 12.25 4.73
C ALA A 141 2.04 12.31 3.19
N ASN A 142 2.17 11.15 2.53
CA ASN A 142 2.19 11.05 1.08
C ASN A 142 0.84 11.46 0.46
N LEU A 143 -0.27 10.95 0.99
CA LEU A 143 -1.62 11.30 0.52
C LEU A 143 -1.89 12.80 0.71
N SER A 144 -1.51 13.37 1.85
CA SER A 144 -1.64 14.80 2.11
C SER A 144 -0.82 15.63 1.12
N SER A 145 0.40 15.20 0.81
CA SER A 145 1.26 15.83 -0.19
C SER A 145 0.62 15.83 -1.58
N GLU A 146 0.06 14.69 -2.02
CA GLU A 146 -0.61 14.60 -3.32
C GLU A 146 -1.94 15.38 -3.35
N TYR A 147 -2.67 15.43 -2.25
CA TYR A 147 -3.87 16.25 -2.13
C TYR A 147 -3.55 17.74 -2.34
N TYR A 148 -2.56 18.28 -1.64
CA TYR A 148 -2.14 19.67 -1.81
C TYR A 148 -1.44 19.91 -3.14
N ASN A 149 -0.75 18.91 -3.71
CA ASN A 149 -0.22 18.99 -5.05
C ASN A 149 -1.33 19.21 -6.09
N LEU A 150 -2.42 18.44 -6.01
CA LEU A 150 -3.57 18.59 -6.92
C LEU A 150 -4.17 20.02 -6.81
N ILE A 151 -4.33 20.55 -5.59
CA ILE A 151 -4.81 21.94 -5.39
C ILE A 151 -3.86 22.92 -6.05
N ARG A 152 -2.56 22.78 -5.85
CA ARG A 152 -1.53 23.63 -6.47
C ARG A 152 -1.61 23.60 -8.00
N GLN A 153 -1.75 22.41 -8.60
CA GLN A 153 -1.87 22.28 -10.05
C GLN A 153 -3.16 22.90 -10.59
N LYS A 154 -4.28 22.79 -9.86
CA LYS A 154 -5.55 23.47 -10.22
C LYS A 154 -5.42 24.99 -10.15
N ILE A 155 -4.73 25.54 -9.14
CA ILE A 155 -4.46 26.98 -9.04
C ILE A 155 -3.60 27.44 -10.23
N ARG A 156 -2.54 26.68 -10.55
CA ARG A 156 -1.67 26.98 -11.69
C ARG A 156 -2.44 26.97 -13.02
N LEU A 157 -3.32 25.99 -13.21
CA LEU A 157 -4.18 25.93 -14.39
C LEU A 157 -5.08 27.17 -14.51
N ARG A 158 -5.69 27.59 -13.40
CA ARG A 158 -6.52 28.82 -13.37
C ARG A 158 -5.72 30.05 -13.77
N ASN A 159 -4.50 30.21 -13.25
CA ASN A 159 -3.64 31.33 -13.59
C ASN A 159 -3.21 31.29 -15.06
N LEU A 160 -2.86 30.13 -15.62
CA LEU A 160 -2.52 29.97 -17.02
C LEU A 160 -3.71 30.30 -17.95
N ARG A 161 -4.94 29.91 -17.56
CA ARG A 161 -6.15 30.27 -18.30
C ARG A 161 -6.35 31.81 -18.36
N SER A 162 -6.18 32.48 -17.22
CA SER A 162 -6.24 33.95 -17.18
C SER A 162 -5.16 34.59 -18.06
N THR A 163 -3.94 34.02 -18.10
CA THR A 163 -2.88 34.49 -19.01
C THR A 163 -3.27 34.26 -20.48
N LEU A 164 -3.84 33.10 -20.80
CA LEU A 164 -4.33 32.78 -22.14
C LEU A 164 -5.44 33.75 -22.59
N ASP A 165 -6.38 34.08 -21.70
CA ASP A 165 -7.43 35.07 -22.01
C ASP A 165 -6.86 36.44 -22.32
N LEU A 166 -5.81 36.88 -21.60
CA LEU A 166 -5.08 38.12 -21.89
C LEU A 166 -4.35 38.07 -23.24
N SER A 167 -3.67 36.97 -23.55
CA SER A 167 -2.98 36.78 -24.84
C SER A 167 -3.97 36.77 -26.01
N LYS A 168 -5.13 36.15 -25.82
CA LYS A 168 -6.23 36.12 -26.80
C LYS A 168 -6.75 37.51 -27.09
N GLU A 169 -7.00 38.31 -26.04
CA GLU A 169 -7.47 39.69 -26.22
C GLU A 169 -6.40 40.60 -26.85
N ARG A 170 -5.11 40.41 -26.49
CA ARG A 170 -4.01 41.11 -27.15
C ARG A 170 -3.96 40.79 -28.63
N LEU A 171 -4.06 39.49 -29.00
CA LEU A 171 -4.07 39.07 -30.40
C LEU A 171 -5.22 39.76 -31.15
N ARG A 172 -6.44 39.74 -30.59
CA ARG A 172 -7.61 40.42 -31.20
C ARG A 172 -7.37 41.89 -31.46
N ILE A 173 -6.81 42.64 -30.50
CA ILE A 173 -6.51 44.05 -30.64
C ILE A 173 -5.44 44.29 -31.71
N VAL A 174 -4.40 43.46 -31.76
CA VAL A 174 -3.32 43.57 -32.74
C VAL A 174 -3.83 43.29 -34.16
N GLU A 175 -4.69 42.27 -34.33
CA GLU A 175 -5.35 41.92 -35.58
C GLU A 175 -6.18 43.12 -36.13
N GLU A 176 -7.03 43.74 -35.31
CA GLU A 176 -7.84 44.89 -35.69
C GLU A 176 -6.94 46.10 -36.12
N ARG A 177 -5.89 46.35 -35.34
CA ARG A 177 -4.94 47.43 -35.64
C ARG A 177 -4.12 47.19 -36.91
N TYR A 178 -3.80 45.92 -37.18
CA TYR A 178 -3.13 45.55 -38.44
C TYR A 178 -4.05 45.79 -39.64
N TYR A 179 -5.34 45.39 -39.57
CA TYR A 179 -6.28 45.60 -40.65
C TYR A 179 -6.52 47.09 -40.99
N ILE A 180 -6.44 47.99 -40.01
CA ILE A 180 -6.53 49.43 -40.24
C ILE A 180 -5.16 50.09 -40.56
N GLY A 181 -4.09 49.27 -40.70
CA GLY A 181 -2.75 49.75 -41.09
C GLY A 181 -1.94 50.42 -39.98
N SER A 182 -2.34 50.31 -38.70
CA SER A 182 -1.66 50.95 -37.57
C SER A 182 -0.65 50.03 -36.85
N MET A 183 -0.54 48.78 -37.27
CA MET A 183 0.43 47.76 -36.75
C MET A 183 1.11 47.01 -37.88
N SER A 184 2.34 46.53 -37.62
CA SER A 184 3.12 45.77 -38.60
C SER A 184 2.69 44.31 -38.66
N ARG A 185 3.02 43.61 -39.77
CA ARG A 185 2.84 42.18 -39.88
C ARG A 185 3.67 41.40 -38.84
N LEU A 186 4.83 41.94 -38.46
CA LEU A 186 5.68 41.36 -37.44
C LEU A 186 4.97 41.34 -36.08
N ASP A 187 4.33 42.44 -35.69
CA ASP A 187 3.58 42.52 -34.41
C ASP A 187 2.43 41.53 -34.38
N LEU A 188 1.72 41.37 -35.52
CA LEU A 188 0.66 40.39 -35.63
C LEU A 188 1.19 38.95 -35.46
N GLN A 189 2.27 38.61 -36.15
CA GLN A 189 2.87 37.27 -36.03
C GLN A 189 3.40 37.00 -34.63
N GLN A 190 3.99 37.99 -33.96
CA GLN A 190 4.43 37.84 -32.57
C GLN A 190 3.26 37.59 -31.63
N ALA A 191 2.16 38.33 -31.77
CA ALA A 191 0.95 38.09 -30.94
C ALA A 191 0.34 36.70 -31.16
N GLN A 192 0.38 36.18 -32.40
CA GLN A 192 -0.05 34.80 -32.72
C GLN A 192 0.86 33.77 -32.06
N VAL A 193 2.16 33.94 -32.08
CA VAL A 193 3.14 33.06 -31.43
C VAL A 193 2.92 33.05 -29.92
N ASP A 194 2.75 34.24 -29.31
CA ASP A 194 2.50 34.38 -27.88
C ASP A 194 1.21 33.61 -27.46
N PHE A 195 0.10 33.83 -28.19
CA PHE A 195 -1.15 33.11 -27.95
C PHE A 195 -1.02 31.60 -28.10
N ASN A 196 -0.34 31.11 -29.15
CA ASN A 196 -0.13 29.68 -29.36
C ASN A 196 0.74 29.08 -28.26
N SER A 197 1.77 29.81 -27.81
CA SER A 197 2.62 29.40 -26.68
C SER A 197 1.80 29.25 -25.39
N ASP A 198 0.97 30.22 -25.06
CA ASP A 198 0.13 30.18 -23.85
C ASP A 198 -0.96 29.14 -23.96
N SER A 199 -1.55 28.92 -25.15
CA SER A 199 -2.46 27.77 -25.39
C SER A 199 -1.80 26.44 -25.10
N SER A 200 -0.57 26.24 -25.58
CA SER A 200 0.17 25.00 -25.34
C SER A 200 0.47 24.79 -23.85
N LYS A 201 0.79 25.87 -23.11
CA LYS A 201 1.00 25.78 -21.64
C LYS A 201 -0.28 25.36 -20.91
N VAL A 202 -1.45 25.87 -21.33
CA VAL A 202 -2.74 25.47 -20.74
C VAL A 202 -3.02 24.00 -21.01
N LEU A 203 -2.83 23.51 -22.24
CA LEU A 203 -3.05 22.10 -22.59
C LEU A 203 -2.14 21.17 -21.79
N ASN A 204 -0.85 21.50 -21.70
CA ASN A 204 0.09 20.72 -20.87
C ASN A 204 -0.30 20.74 -19.39
N GLN A 205 -0.78 21.86 -18.86
CA GLN A 205 -1.21 21.94 -17.47
C GLN A 205 -2.51 21.17 -17.21
N LEU A 206 -3.40 21.05 -18.18
CA LEU A 206 -4.59 20.18 -18.08
C LEU A 206 -4.18 18.72 -17.86
N GLU A 207 -3.19 18.24 -18.62
CA GLU A 207 -2.64 16.89 -18.46
C GLU A 207 -2.01 16.69 -17.08
N VAL A 208 -1.26 17.68 -16.59
CA VAL A 208 -0.66 17.62 -15.25
C VAL A 208 -1.74 17.52 -14.15
N VAL A 209 -2.84 18.29 -14.28
CA VAL A 209 -3.97 18.23 -13.34
C VAL A 209 -4.64 16.84 -13.40
N HIS A 210 -4.86 16.32 -14.61
CA HIS A 210 -5.42 14.98 -14.81
C HIS A 210 -4.58 13.90 -14.15
N THR A 211 -3.27 13.89 -14.41
CA THR A 211 -2.34 12.93 -13.82
C THR A 211 -2.25 13.04 -12.29
N SER A 212 -2.25 14.29 -11.75
CA SER A 212 -2.26 14.49 -10.28
C SER A 212 -3.55 13.96 -9.64
N ARG A 213 -4.69 14.07 -10.32
CA ARG A 213 -5.96 13.50 -9.85
C ARG A 213 -5.89 11.96 -9.82
N ILE A 214 -5.39 11.35 -10.90
CA ILE A 214 -5.24 9.89 -10.98
C ILE A 214 -4.37 9.37 -9.84
N ARG A 215 -3.25 10.03 -9.55
CA ARG A 215 -2.36 9.65 -8.44
C ARG A 215 -3.07 9.71 -7.09
N LEU A 216 -3.87 10.75 -6.85
CA LEU A 216 -4.64 10.84 -5.62
C LEU A 216 -5.70 9.73 -5.53
N ASN A 217 -6.40 9.43 -6.62
CA ASN A 217 -7.37 8.34 -6.70
C ASN A 217 -6.72 6.97 -6.47
N GLU A 218 -5.52 6.76 -7.02
CA GLU A 218 -4.72 5.56 -6.82
C GLU A 218 -4.34 5.37 -5.33
N LEU A 219 -3.89 6.44 -4.67
CA LEU A 219 -3.59 6.40 -3.23
C LEU A 219 -4.83 6.06 -2.40
N MET A 220 -5.98 6.60 -2.75
CA MET A 220 -7.25 6.25 -2.11
C MET A 220 -7.76 4.84 -2.48
N ALA A 221 -7.12 4.17 -3.45
CA ALA A 221 -7.53 2.88 -4.01
C ALA A 221 -8.99 2.86 -4.49
N LEU A 222 -9.42 3.94 -5.16
CA LEU A 222 -10.74 3.99 -5.77
C LEU A 222 -10.87 2.95 -6.89
N ASN A 223 -12.04 2.34 -7.03
CA ASN A 223 -12.30 1.32 -8.06
C ASN A 223 -12.08 1.86 -9.49
N ASN A 224 -12.37 3.14 -9.72
CA ASN A 224 -12.08 3.83 -10.96
C ASN A 224 -11.08 4.96 -10.68
N VAL A 225 -9.83 4.76 -11.07
CA VAL A 225 -8.76 5.75 -10.87
C VAL A 225 -8.94 7.02 -11.73
N GLU A 226 -9.71 6.94 -12.82
CA GLU A 226 -10.02 8.07 -13.70
C GLU A 226 -11.24 8.88 -13.22
N GLU A 227 -11.91 8.46 -12.17
CA GLU A 227 -13.09 9.13 -11.63
C GLU A 227 -12.85 10.60 -11.34
N GLU A 228 -13.81 11.44 -11.72
CA GLU A 228 -13.76 12.86 -11.43
C GLU A 228 -14.17 13.15 -9.99
N ILE A 229 -13.20 13.38 -9.13
CA ILE A 229 -13.42 13.82 -7.76
C ILE A 229 -13.45 15.34 -7.67
N GLN A 230 -14.38 15.86 -6.90
CA GLN A 230 -14.40 17.28 -6.54
C GLN A 230 -13.73 17.49 -5.19
N ILE A 231 -12.67 18.31 -5.19
CA ILE A 231 -11.97 18.70 -3.97
C ILE A 231 -12.60 19.96 -3.41
N LYS A 232 -12.87 19.94 -2.10
CA LYS A 232 -13.48 21.05 -1.37
C LYS A 232 -12.54 22.25 -1.27
N ASP A 233 -11.25 22.00 -1.01
CA ASP A 233 -10.29 23.05 -0.74
C ASP A 233 -9.76 23.65 -2.03
N SER A 234 -9.72 24.99 -2.07
CA SER A 234 -9.23 25.78 -3.22
C SER A 234 -7.98 26.59 -2.89
N LEU A 235 -7.56 26.62 -1.63
CA LEU A 235 -6.41 27.36 -1.10
C LEU A 235 -5.61 26.51 -0.13
N ILE A 236 -4.33 26.82 0.01
CA ILE A 236 -3.39 26.18 0.94
C ILE A 236 -3.06 27.19 2.03
N TYR A 237 -3.34 26.83 3.27
CA TYR A 237 -3.00 27.64 4.44
C TYR A 237 -1.85 26.99 5.20
N PRO A 238 -0.61 27.51 5.09
CA PRO A 238 0.52 26.98 5.87
C PRO A 238 0.30 27.32 7.36
N ASN A 239 0.69 26.38 8.24
CA ASN A 239 0.77 26.67 9.65
C ASN A 239 2.10 27.39 9.96
N PRO A 240 2.10 28.67 10.33
CA PRO A 240 3.33 29.42 10.59
C PRO A 240 3.90 29.17 12.00
N PHE A 241 3.18 28.47 12.88
CA PHE A 241 3.54 28.28 14.29
C PHE A 241 4.01 26.85 14.55
N LEU A 242 5.17 26.49 14.00
CA LEU A 242 5.85 25.25 14.35
C LEU A 242 6.99 25.61 15.32
N ASP A 243 6.91 25.10 16.56
CA ASP A 243 7.99 25.24 17.54
C ASP A 243 9.02 24.12 17.32
N GLU A 244 10.25 24.50 17.01
CA GLU A 244 11.35 23.58 16.75
C GLU A 244 11.68 22.71 17.97
N VAL A 245 11.62 23.28 19.17
CA VAL A 245 11.94 22.58 20.44
C VAL A 245 10.93 21.47 20.71
N ASP A 246 9.64 21.80 20.55
CA ASP A 246 8.57 20.82 20.73
C ASP A 246 8.59 19.74 19.66
N LEU A 247 8.90 20.10 18.42
CA LEU A 247 9.07 19.13 17.33
C LEU A 247 10.23 18.16 17.62
N TRP A 248 11.37 18.68 18.08
CA TRP A 248 12.52 17.86 18.41
C TRP A 248 12.24 16.89 19.55
N LYS A 249 11.62 17.36 20.63
CA LYS A 249 11.22 16.52 21.76
C LYS A 249 10.26 15.41 21.33
N ASN A 250 9.21 15.77 20.60
CA ASN A 250 8.23 14.82 20.10
C ASN A 250 8.86 13.80 19.14
N THR A 251 9.83 14.22 18.32
CA THR A 251 10.56 13.30 17.44
C THR A 251 11.33 12.26 18.22
N LEU A 252 12.06 12.64 19.26
CA LEU A 252 12.82 11.70 20.08
C LEU A 252 11.95 10.68 20.82
N GLU A 253 10.77 11.10 21.28
CA GLU A 253 9.86 10.26 22.08
C GLU A 253 8.91 9.40 21.24
N ALA A 254 8.49 9.89 20.09
CA ALA A 254 7.37 9.31 19.36
C ALA A 254 7.68 8.86 17.92
N ASN A 255 8.88 9.15 17.39
CA ASN A 255 9.21 8.78 16.02
C ASN A 255 9.33 7.25 15.86
N ALA A 256 8.49 6.67 15.01
CA ALA A 256 8.40 5.23 14.84
C ALA A 256 9.73 4.61 14.37
N SER A 257 10.49 5.28 13.49
CA SER A 257 11.79 4.79 13.00
C SER A 257 12.84 4.70 14.13
N LEU A 258 12.87 5.67 15.05
CA LEU A 258 13.76 5.63 16.20
C LEU A 258 13.38 4.51 17.17
N LEU A 259 12.09 4.34 17.42
CA LEU A 259 11.57 3.25 18.27
C LEU A 259 11.89 1.88 17.66
N ILE A 260 11.76 1.71 16.34
CA ILE A 260 12.15 0.49 15.63
C ILE A 260 13.65 0.22 15.78
N ALA A 261 14.50 1.25 15.65
CA ALA A 261 15.95 1.10 15.86
C ALA A 261 16.30 0.62 17.27
N GLN A 262 15.63 1.15 18.31
CA GLN A 262 15.77 0.67 19.69
C GLN A 262 15.31 -0.79 19.85
N LYS A 263 14.21 -1.19 19.20
CA LYS A 263 13.75 -2.57 19.20
C LYS A 263 14.74 -3.52 18.51
N ASN A 264 15.35 -3.11 17.42
CA ASN A 264 16.40 -3.87 16.75
C ASN A 264 17.62 -4.11 17.66
N GLN A 265 18.01 -3.12 18.47
CA GLN A 265 19.04 -3.31 19.47
C GLN A 265 18.63 -4.38 20.50
N THR A 266 17.41 -4.27 21.06
CA THR A 266 16.88 -5.26 22.02
C THR A 266 16.80 -6.65 21.40
N LEU A 267 16.39 -6.77 20.14
CA LEU A 267 16.37 -8.06 19.42
C LEU A 267 17.77 -8.66 19.32
N SER A 268 18.77 -7.86 18.97
CA SER A 268 20.17 -8.31 18.89
C SER A 268 20.69 -8.80 20.25
N GLU A 269 20.31 -8.14 21.35
CA GLU A 269 20.64 -8.59 22.72
C GLU A 269 19.98 -9.91 23.08
N LEU A 270 18.72 -10.12 22.65
CA LEU A 270 17.99 -11.39 22.85
C LEU A 270 18.57 -12.52 22.00
N ASP A 271 18.97 -12.23 20.75
CA ASP A 271 19.68 -13.19 19.90
C ASP A 271 21.02 -13.62 20.52
N TYR A 272 21.78 -12.67 21.09
CA TYR A 272 22.99 -12.99 21.84
C TYR A 272 22.69 -13.91 23.03
N LYS A 273 21.66 -13.60 23.82
CA LYS A 273 21.22 -14.47 24.94
C LYS A 273 20.84 -15.88 24.48
N LYS A 274 20.11 -15.99 23.36
CA LYS A 274 19.73 -17.27 22.76
C LYS A 274 20.96 -18.09 22.30
N VAL A 275 21.96 -17.44 21.70
CA VAL A 275 23.20 -18.13 21.33
C VAL A 275 23.98 -18.57 22.57
N LYS A 276 24.04 -17.70 23.59
CA LYS A 276 24.72 -18.01 24.85
C LYS A 276 24.08 -19.19 25.61
N SER A 277 22.76 -19.39 25.49
CA SER A 277 22.07 -20.52 26.14
C SER A 277 22.60 -21.89 25.72
N ARG A 278 23.20 -22.01 24.51
CA ARG A 278 23.77 -23.25 23.99
C ARG A 278 25.00 -23.75 24.75
N TYR A 279 25.56 -22.92 25.66
CA TYR A 279 26.73 -23.26 26.48
C TYR A 279 26.30 -23.79 27.86
N TYR A 280 25.05 -23.81 28.17
CA TYR A 280 24.45 -24.33 29.40
C TYR A 280 23.57 -25.55 29.12
#